data_215cbf87513482113b41685c97c33038
#
_entry.id   215cbf87513482113b41685c97c33038
#
_cell.length_a   1.000
_cell.length_b   1.000
_cell.length_c   1.000
_cell.angle_alpha   90.00
_cell.angle_beta   90.00
_cell.angle_gamma   90.00
#
_symmetry.space_group_name_H-M   'P 1'
#
loop_
_entity.id
_entity.type
_entity.pdbx_description
1 polymer ?
#
loop_
_entity_poly.entity_id
_entity_poly.type
_entity_poly.pdbx_seq_one_letter_code
_entity_poly.pdbx_strand_id
1 'polypeptide(L)' 'MPAWWFDQLASLYAKLGRRDDEIAALMMYCEHYLANPAIREKFLARVERARRKKEQA' A
#
# COMPACT_ATOMS: atom_id res chain seq x y z
N MET A 1 2.59 4.74 14.31
CA MET A 1 1.35 5.14 13.61
C MET A 1 0.40 3.97 13.53
N PRO A 2 -0.91 4.19 13.70
CA PRO A 2 -1.87 3.10 13.59
C PRO A 2 -2.03 2.62 12.14
N ALA A 3 -2.38 1.33 12.00
CA ALA A 3 -2.53 0.70 10.69
C ALA A 3 -3.58 1.39 9.82
N TRP A 4 -4.68 1.86 10.43
CA TRP A 4 -5.76 2.50 9.68
C TRP A 4 -5.29 3.78 8.99
N TRP A 5 -4.31 4.45 9.55
CA TRP A 5 -3.77 5.69 8.97
C TRP A 5 -3.09 5.41 7.63
N PHE A 6 -2.25 4.38 7.57
CA PHE A 6 -1.61 3.98 6.32
C PHE A 6 -2.62 3.51 5.28
N ASP A 7 -3.66 2.80 5.73
CA ASP A 7 -4.71 2.34 4.84
C ASP A 7 -5.46 3.51 4.22
N GLN A 8 -5.80 4.51 5.01
CA GLN A 8 -6.46 5.71 4.51
C GLN A 8 -5.57 6.50 3.57
N LEU A 9 -4.30 6.64 3.89
CA LEU A 9 -3.35 7.34 3.04
C LEU A 9 -3.23 6.66 1.67
N ALA A 10 -3.05 5.34 1.66
CA ALA A 10 -2.96 4.58 0.42
C ALA A 10 -4.25 4.69 -0.40
N SER A 11 -5.41 4.63 0.25
CA SER A 11 -6.70 4.78 -0.42
C SER A 11 -6.86 6.16 -1.03
N LEU A 12 -6.41 7.20 -0.34
CA LEU A 12 -6.45 8.56 -0.86
C LEU A 12 -5.59 8.70 -2.12
N TYR A 13 -4.37 8.17 -2.08
CA TYR A 13 -3.51 8.20 -3.26
C TYR A 13 -4.12 7.43 -4.42
N ALA A 14 -4.77 6.30 -4.16
CA ALA A 14 -5.46 5.54 -5.20
C ALA A 14 -6.57 6.35 -5.85
N LYS A 15 -7.36 7.09 -5.05
CA LYS A 15 -8.43 7.95 -5.57
C LYS A 15 -7.89 9.08 -6.44
N LEU A 16 -6.74 9.61 -6.08
CA LEU A 16 -6.09 10.69 -6.82
C LEU A 16 -5.35 10.20 -8.08
N GLY A 17 -5.31 8.90 -8.30
CA GLY A 17 -4.57 8.32 -9.42
C GLY A 17 -3.06 8.32 -9.22
N ARG A 18 -2.58 8.57 -8.01
CA ARG A 18 -1.15 8.65 -7.68
C ARG A 18 -0.64 7.27 -7.26
N ARG A 19 -0.50 6.38 -8.25
CA ARG A 19 -0.13 4.99 -7.99
C ARG A 19 1.25 4.83 -7.36
N ASP A 20 2.21 5.63 -7.78
CA ASP A 20 3.56 5.55 -7.22
C ASP A 20 3.56 5.89 -5.73
N ASP A 21 2.80 6.91 -5.34
CA ASP A 21 2.69 7.31 -3.95
C ASP A 21 1.94 6.27 -3.13
N GLU A 22 0.91 5.66 -3.72
CA GLU A 22 0.17 4.56 -3.09
C GLU A 22 1.11 3.39 -2.80
N ILE A 23 1.90 2.98 -3.78
CA ILE A 23 2.85 1.88 -3.64
C ILE A 23 3.88 2.20 -2.57
N ALA A 24 4.42 3.42 -2.58
CA ALA A 24 5.40 3.85 -1.59
C ALA A 24 4.83 3.80 -0.17
N ALA A 25 3.60 4.28 0.02
CA ALA A 25 2.94 4.25 1.33
C ALA A 25 2.74 2.82 1.83
N LEU A 26 2.29 1.92 0.94
CA LEU A 26 2.08 0.52 1.29
C LEU A 26 3.40 -0.19 1.62
N MET A 27 4.46 0.12 0.90
CA MET A 27 5.78 -0.46 1.18
C MET A 27 6.33 0.02 2.52
N MET A 28 6.18 1.29 2.84
CA MET A 28 6.57 1.83 4.14
C MET A 28 5.82 1.13 5.26
N TYR A 29 4.53 0.89 5.06
CA TYR A 29 3.72 0.17 6.03
C TYR A 29 4.24 -1.26 6.23
N CYS A 30 4.56 -1.96 5.14
CA CYS A 30 5.09 -3.32 5.21
C CYS A 30 6.40 -3.37 5.99
N GLU A 31 7.30 -2.41 5.78
CA GLU A 31 8.56 -2.33 6.50
C GLU A 31 8.35 -2.08 7.98
N HIS A 32 7.42 -1.19 8.31
CA HIS A 32 7.12 -0.84 9.69
C HIS A 32 6.54 -2.01 10.48
N TYR A 33 5.78 -2.87 9.81
CA TYR A 33 5.09 -4.00 10.44
C TYR A 33 5.67 -5.36 10.03
N LEU A 34 6.98 -5.42 9.81
CA LEU A 34 7.67 -6.69 9.44
C LEU A 34 7.42 -7.82 10.43
N ALA A 35 7.24 -7.49 11.71
CA ALA A 35 7.03 -8.49 12.75
C ALA A 35 5.62 -9.13 12.70
N ASN A 36 4.70 -8.57 11.90
CA ASN A 36 3.35 -9.09 11.79
C ASN A 36 3.10 -9.61 10.37
N PRO A 37 3.31 -10.92 10.13
CA PRO A 37 3.21 -11.47 8.78
C PRO A 37 1.82 -11.37 8.16
N ALA A 38 0.76 -11.46 8.97
CA ALA A 38 -0.62 -11.37 8.46
C ALA A 38 -0.90 -10.00 7.85
N ILE A 39 -0.51 -8.94 8.56
CA ILE A 39 -0.69 -7.57 8.08
C ILE A 39 0.20 -7.33 6.85
N ARG A 40 1.44 -7.81 6.91
CA ARG A 40 2.39 -7.64 5.81
C ARG A 40 1.88 -8.27 4.52
N GLU A 41 1.38 -9.51 4.58
CA GLU A 41 0.86 -10.20 3.40
C GLU A 41 -0.31 -9.46 2.79
N LYS A 42 -1.22 -8.95 3.61
CA LYS A 42 -2.37 -8.19 3.15
C LYS A 42 -1.95 -6.97 2.34
N PHE A 43 -0.98 -6.22 2.83
CA PHE A 43 -0.53 -5.01 2.15
C PHE A 43 0.37 -5.30 0.96
N LEU A 44 1.12 -6.40 0.98
CA LEU A 44 1.89 -6.83 -0.19
C LEU A 44 0.97 -7.18 -1.35
N ALA A 45 -0.18 -7.81 -1.09
CA ALA A 45 -1.16 -8.09 -2.12
C ALA A 45 -1.70 -6.80 -2.73
N ARG A 46 -1.93 -5.77 -1.92
CA ARG A 46 -2.36 -4.46 -2.42
C ARG A 46 -1.28 -3.81 -3.27
N VAL A 47 -0.02 -3.93 -2.88
CA VAL A 47 1.11 -3.41 -3.66
C VAL A 47 1.14 -4.04 -5.05
N GLU A 48 0.97 -5.36 -5.13
CA GLU A 48 0.96 -6.05 -6.41
C GLU A 48 -0.20 -5.57 -7.30
N ARG A 49 -1.38 -5.38 -6.72
CA ARG A 49 -2.52 -4.86 -7.48
C ARG A 49 -2.24 -3.46 -8.02
N ALA A 50 -1.67 -2.60 -7.20
CA ALA A 50 -1.36 -1.24 -7.61
C ALA A 50 -0.34 -1.24 -8.74
N ARG A 51 0.68 -2.10 -8.67
CA ARG A 51 1.68 -2.23 -9.72
C ARG A 51 1.07 -2.71 -11.02
N ARG A 52 0.17 -3.70 -10.97
CA ARG A 52 -0.51 -4.19 -12.17
C ARG A 52 -1.33 -3.10 -12.83
N LYS A 53 -2.08 -2.33 -12.04
CA LYS A 53 -2.87 -1.22 -12.58
C LYS A 53 -1.99 -0.16 -13.21
N LYS A 54 -0.85 0.12 -12.61
CA LYS A 54 0.12 1.07 -13.16
C LYS A 54 0.65 0.59 -14.50
N GLU A 55 0.97 -0.69 -14.62
CA GLU A 55 1.48 -1.26 -15.85
C GLU A 55 0.43 -1.29 -16.97
N GLN A 56 -0.83 -1.46 -16.61
CA GLN A 56 -1.93 -1.49 -17.57
C GLN A 56 -2.32 -0.09 -18.04
N ALA A 57 -2.03 0.91 -17.26
CA ALA A 57 -2.32 2.30 -17.63
C ALA A 57 -1.29 2.84 -18.60
#